data_129ebbcd88445a59c25ae32fc5378401
#
_entry.id   129ebbcd88445a59c25ae32fc5378401
#
_cell.length_a   1.000
_cell.length_b   1.000
_cell.length_c   1.000
_cell.angle_alpha   90.00
_cell.angle_beta   90.00
_cell.angle_gamma   90.00
#
_symmetry.space_group_name_H-M   'P 1'
#
loop_
_entity.id
_entity.type
_entity.pdbx_description
1 polymer ?
#
loop_
_entity_poly.entity_id
_entity_poly.type
_entity_poly.pdbx_seq_one_letter_code
_entity_poly.pdbx_strand_id
1 'polypeptide(L)'
;MNNTVILCVAVLVLFYGALSFNVSRVRRKRRSDPAATEAALTKAIRAHGNASEYIPLFAAGLLYLNTASPSAFVTGLAVAVLVCRLSHAAGMFLIPTVNERHPLRFVGALGTYFCLFALGGALLLHWARSGA
;
A
#
# COMPACT_ATOMS: atom_id res chain seq x y z
N MET A 1 -21.76 -6.02 -4.61
CA MET A 1 -20.28 -6.09 -4.55
C MET A 1 -19.72 -5.51 -5.84
N ASN A 2 -18.73 -4.63 -5.78
CA ASN A 2 -18.14 -3.97 -6.95
C ASN A 2 -16.83 -4.65 -7.34
N ASN A 3 -16.72 -5.09 -8.59
CA ASN A 3 -15.54 -5.79 -9.10
C ASN A 3 -14.28 -4.90 -9.17
N THR A 4 -14.44 -3.58 -9.31
CA THR A 4 -13.31 -2.64 -9.28
C THR A 4 -12.59 -2.65 -7.93
N VAL A 5 -13.32 -2.74 -6.82
CA VAL A 5 -12.71 -2.85 -5.48
C VAL A 5 -11.91 -4.14 -5.35
N ILE A 6 -12.48 -5.26 -5.83
CA ILE A 6 -11.79 -6.56 -5.83
C ILE A 6 -10.50 -6.48 -6.66
N LEU A 7 -10.58 -5.87 -7.84
CA LEU A 7 -9.42 -5.70 -8.71
C LEU A 7 -8.33 -4.86 -8.03
N CYS A 8 -8.70 -3.72 -7.42
CA CYS A 8 -7.74 -2.87 -6.70
C CYS A 8 -7.06 -3.65 -5.56
N VAL A 9 -7.82 -4.40 -4.77
CA VAL A 9 -7.27 -5.22 -3.70
C VAL A 9 -6.37 -6.34 -4.24
N ALA A 10 -6.78 -7.02 -5.31
CA ALA A 10 -5.95 -8.04 -5.95
C ALA A 10 -4.61 -7.48 -6.43
N VAL A 11 -4.62 -6.30 -7.08
CA VAL A 11 -3.39 -5.63 -7.52
C VAL A 11 -2.51 -5.26 -6.31
N LEU A 12 -3.09 -4.76 -5.22
CA LEU A 12 -2.34 -4.45 -3.99
C LEU A 12 -1.68 -5.71 -3.38
N VAL A 13 -2.38 -6.84 -3.35
CA VAL A 13 -1.84 -8.12 -2.84
C VAL A 13 -0.70 -8.62 -3.72
N LEU A 14 -0.87 -8.60 -5.05
CA LEU A 14 0.19 -8.96 -5.98
C LEU A 14 1.40 -8.04 -5.87
N PHE A 15 1.16 -6.75 -5.75
CA PHE A 15 2.20 -5.74 -5.54
C PHE A 15 2.97 -5.99 -4.23
N TYR A 16 2.27 -6.30 -3.14
CA TYR A 16 2.90 -6.67 -1.87
C TYR A 16 3.78 -7.92 -2.01
N GLY A 17 3.30 -8.94 -2.69
CA GLY A 17 4.07 -10.14 -3.02
C GLY A 17 5.33 -9.83 -3.85
N ALA A 18 5.22 -8.93 -4.84
CA ALA A 18 6.35 -8.50 -5.65
C ALA A 18 7.43 -7.77 -4.82
N LEU A 19 7.02 -6.92 -3.87
CA LEU A 19 7.95 -6.25 -2.95
C LEU A 19 8.66 -7.26 -2.04
N SER A 20 7.95 -8.25 -1.51
CA SER A 20 8.51 -9.35 -0.71
C SER A 20 9.54 -10.15 -1.51
N PHE A 21 9.19 -10.53 -2.73
CA PHE A 21 10.10 -11.23 -3.63
C PHE A 21 11.36 -10.39 -3.94
N ASN A 22 11.20 -9.07 -4.13
CA ASN A 22 12.33 -8.17 -4.38
C ASN A 22 13.31 -8.14 -3.19
N VAL A 23 12.82 -8.12 -1.95
CA VAL A 23 13.69 -8.23 -0.75
C VAL A 23 14.50 -9.52 -0.79
N SER A 24 13.85 -10.65 -1.07
CA SER A 24 14.52 -11.96 -1.15
C SER A 24 15.55 -12.01 -2.27
N ARG A 25 15.25 -11.39 -3.42
CA ARG A 25 16.16 -11.28 -4.57
C ARG A 25 17.43 -10.48 -4.22
N VAL A 26 17.25 -9.30 -3.59
CA VAL A 26 18.38 -8.42 -3.23
C VAL A 26 19.21 -9.04 -2.10
N ARG A 27 18.59 -9.70 -1.11
CA ARG A 27 19.32 -10.47 -0.08
C ARG A 27 20.22 -11.54 -0.67
N ARG A 28 19.76 -12.22 -1.72
CA ARG A 28 20.56 -13.26 -2.40
C ARG A 28 21.78 -12.63 -3.10
N LYS A 29 21.60 -11.48 -3.76
CA LYS A 29 22.70 -10.73 -4.38
C LYS A 29 23.74 -10.25 -3.35
N ARG A 30 23.30 -9.86 -2.15
CA ARG A 30 24.20 -9.39 -1.09
C ARG A 30 25.23 -10.43 -0.67
N ARG A 31 24.97 -11.71 -0.84
CA ARG A 31 25.92 -12.79 -0.52
C ARG A 31 27.17 -12.75 -1.40
N SER A 32 27.06 -12.30 -2.64
CA SER A 32 28.17 -12.19 -3.61
C SER A 32 28.80 -10.80 -3.63
N ASP A 33 28.05 -9.74 -3.33
CA ASP A 33 28.50 -8.35 -3.36
C ASP A 33 27.81 -7.52 -2.25
N PRO A 34 28.34 -7.58 -1.02
CA PRO A 34 27.73 -6.91 0.13
C PRO A 34 27.72 -5.39 0.00
N ALA A 35 28.82 -4.78 -0.46
CA ALA A 35 28.96 -3.32 -0.51
C ALA A 35 28.06 -2.68 -1.57
N ALA A 36 28.00 -3.23 -2.77
CA ALA A 36 27.21 -2.69 -3.86
C ALA A 36 25.69 -2.87 -3.67
N THR A 37 25.25 -3.77 -2.78
CA THR A 37 23.84 -4.09 -2.58
C THR A 37 23.22 -3.52 -1.30
N GLU A 38 24.00 -2.90 -0.40
CA GLU A 38 23.49 -2.44 0.91
C GLU A 38 22.37 -1.39 0.77
N ALA A 39 22.58 -0.35 -0.05
CA ALA A 39 21.56 0.68 -0.28
C ALA A 39 20.30 0.11 -0.95
N ALA A 40 20.46 -0.81 -1.90
CA ALA A 40 19.36 -1.48 -2.58
C ALA A 40 18.54 -2.37 -1.62
N LEU A 41 19.22 -3.07 -0.71
CA LEU A 41 18.56 -3.91 0.29
C LEU A 41 17.79 -3.05 1.29
N THR A 42 18.36 -1.96 1.77
CA THR A 42 17.68 -1.02 2.67
C THR A 42 16.41 -0.46 2.03
N LYS A 43 16.48 -0.04 0.76
CA LYS A 43 15.29 0.43 0.01
C LYS A 43 14.24 -0.67 -0.12
N ALA A 44 14.64 -1.87 -0.50
CA ALA A 44 13.71 -3.00 -0.66
C ALA A 44 13.00 -3.34 0.65
N ILE A 45 13.74 -3.41 1.78
CA ILE A 45 13.17 -3.66 3.11
C ILE A 45 12.20 -2.55 3.52
N ARG A 46 12.57 -1.28 3.33
CA ARG A 46 11.71 -0.14 3.67
C ARG A 46 10.43 -0.09 2.83
N ALA A 47 10.54 -0.35 1.52
CA ALA A 47 9.36 -0.38 0.63
C ALA A 47 8.40 -1.52 1.01
N HIS A 48 8.93 -2.72 1.27
CA HIS A 48 8.14 -3.87 1.72
C HIS A 48 7.53 -3.64 3.10
N GLY A 49 8.31 -3.17 4.09
CA GLY A 49 7.85 -2.89 5.45
C GLY A 49 6.68 -1.90 5.46
N ASN A 50 6.84 -0.77 4.76
CA ASN A 50 5.76 0.21 4.63
C ASN A 50 4.51 -0.37 3.92
N ALA A 51 4.68 -1.26 2.94
CA ALA A 51 3.54 -1.94 2.32
C ALA A 51 2.84 -2.91 3.29
N SER A 52 3.60 -3.63 4.11
CA SER A 52 3.07 -4.59 5.09
C SER A 52 2.26 -3.94 6.22
N GLU A 53 2.54 -2.69 6.54
CA GLU A 53 1.80 -1.93 7.55
C GLU A 53 0.40 -1.53 7.08
N TYR A 54 0.21 -1.24 5.79
CA TYR A 54 -1.01 -0.63 5.27
C TYR A 54 -1.87 -1.54 4.40
N ILE A 55 -1.25 -2.35 3.51
CA ILE A 55 -2.00 -3.14 2.53
C ILE A 55 -2.97 -4.12 3.18
N PRO A 56 -2.61 -4.88 4.23
CA PRO A 56 -3.56 -5.80 4.88
C PRO A 56 -4.76 -5.07 5.50
N LEU A 57 -4.55 -3.91 6.11
CA LEU A 57 -5.63 -3.11 6.72
C LEU A 57 -6.61 -2.61 5.64
N PHE A 58 -6.07 -2.06 4.54
CA PHE A 58 -6.91 -1.61 3.42
C PHE A 58 -7.64 -2.78 2.77
N ALA A 59 -6.96 -3.91 2.52
CA ALA A 59 -7.59 -5.07 1.91
C ALA A 59 -8.77 -5.57 2.75
N ALA A 60 -8.59 -5.74 4.06
CA ALA A 60 -9.64 -6.19 4.96
C ALA A 60 -10.81 -5.21 5.02
N GLY A 61 -10.54 -3.92 5.26
CA GLY A 61 -11.58 -2.90 5.39
C GLY A 61 -12.35 -2.63 4.09
N LEU A 62 -11.64 -2.56 2.95
CA LEU A 62 -12.26 -2.34 1.64
C LEU A 62 -13.12 -3.53 1.20
N LEU A 63 -12.66 -4.77 1.39
CA LEU A 63 -13.44 -5.96 1.06
C LEU A 63 -14.67 -6.07 1.96
N TYR A 64 -14.53 -5.78 3.25
CA TYR A 64 -15.67 -5.74 4.17
C TYR A 64 -16.72 -4.72 3.72
N LEU A 65 -16.33 -3.45 3.49
CA LEU A 65 -17.27 -2.42 3.03
C LEU A 65 -17.83 -2.69 1.64
N ASN A 66 -17.08 -3.35 0.77
CA ASN A 66 -17.55 -3.73 -0.56
C ASN A 66 -18.68 -4.78 -0.51
N THR A 67 -18.74 -5.57 0.54
CA THR A 67 -19.83 -6.55 0.75
C THR A 67 -20.96 -5.94 1.58
N ALA A 68 -20.65 -5.29 2.68
CA ALA A 68 -21.62 -4.81 3.66
C ALA A 68 -22.31 -3.49 3.25
N SER A 69 -21.61 -2.60 2.54
CA SER A 69 -22.12 -1.27 2.14
C SER A 69 -21.46 -0.80 0.82
N PRO A 70 -21.68 -1.51 -0.31
CA PRO A 70 -21.08 -1.14 -1.59
C PRO A 70 -21.54 0.25 -2.03
N SER A 71 -20.57 1.12 -2.37
CA SER A 71 -20.86 2.49 -2.80
C SER A 71 -19.80 3.04 -3.75
N ALA A 72 -20.09 4.13 -4.45
CA ALA A 72 -19.13 4.85 -5.26
C ALA A 72 -17.96 5.38 -4.42
N PHE A 73 -18.21 5.74 -3.16
CA PHE A 73 -17.18 6.16 -2.21
C PHE A 73 -16.17 5.04 -1.94
N VAL A 74 -16.64 3.82 -1.63
CA VAL A 74 -15.76 2.66 -1.39
C VAL A 74 -14.93 2.33 -2.62
N THR A 75 -15.52 2.44 -3.82
CA THR A 75 -14.81 2.24 -5.09
C THR A 75 -13.74 3.32 -5.31
N GLY A 76 -14.07 4.59 -5.11
CA GLY A 76 -13.12 5.69 -5.23
C GLY A 76 -11.98 5.59 -4.20
N LEU A 77 -12.30 5.18 -2.97
CA LEU A 77 -11.32 4.95 -1.93
C LEU A 77 -10.34 3.82 -2.30
N ALA A 78 -10.85 2.72 -2.85
CA ALA A 78 -10.00 1.59 -3.29
C ALA A 78 -9.00 2.02 -4.40
N VAL A 79 -9.47 2.81 -5.38
CA VAL A 79 -8.61 3.36 -6.43
C VAL A 79 -7.58 4.33 -5.83
N ALA A 80 -8.00 5.23 -4.93
CA ALA A 80 -7.10 6.18 -4.27
C ALA A 80 -6.01 5.46 -3.47
N VAL A 81 -6.37 4.44 -2.70
CA VAL A 81 -5.41 3.59 -1.96
C VAL A 81 -4.39 2.98 -2.92
N LEU A 82 -4.85 2.36 -4.01
CA LEU A 82 -3.97 1.74 -5.00
C LEU A 82 -2.97 2.76 -5.56
N VAL A 83 -3.45 3.92 -6.02
CA VAL A 83 -2.60 4.99 -6.58
C VAL A 83 -1.59 5.48 -5.54
N CYS A 84 -2.02 5.76 -4.31
CA CYS A 84 -1.13 6.24 -3.24
C CYS A 84 -0.04 5.21 -2.90
N ARG A 85 -0.39 3.92 -2.83
CA ARG A 85 0.58 2.86 -2.51
C ARG A 85 1.61 2.66 -3.61
N LEU A 86 1.18 2.66 -4.87
CA LEU A 86 2.09 2.57 -6.02
C LEU A 86 2.99 3.81 -6.12
N SER A 87 2.45 5.02 -5.96
CA SER A 87 3.21 6.28 -5.96
C SER A 87 4.26 6.31 -4.86
N HIS A 88 3.90 5.90 -3.63
CA HIS A 88 4.85 5.85 -2.51
C HIS A 88 6.04 4.92 -2.80
N ALA A 89 5.75 3.72 -3.29
CA ALA A 89 6.80 2.75 -3.60
C ALA A 89 7.65 3.19 -4.80
N ALA A 90 7.05 3.75 -5.86
CA ALA A 90 7.77 4.31 -6.98
C ALA A 90 8.75 5.41 -6.50
N GLY A 91 8.27 6.35 -5.67
CA GLY A 91 9.11 7.38 -5.08
C GLY A 91 10.26 6.82 -4.22
N MET A 92 10.05 5.67 -3.56
CA MET A 92 11.10 4.99 -2.80
C MET A 92 12.20 4.39 -3.69
N PHE A 93 11.84 3.87 -4.87
CA PHE A 93 12.82 3.27 -5.79
C PHE A 93 13.55 4.29 -6.66
N LEU A 94 12.95 5.46 -6.90
CA LEU A 94 13.54 6.53 -7.72
C LEU A 94 14.66 7.32 -7.01
N ILE A 95 14.77 7.24 -5.69
CA ILE A 95 15.83 7.92 -4.93
C ILE A 95 17.08 7.04 -4.81
N PRO A 96 18.30 7.61 -4.83
CA PRO A 96 19.55 6.88 -4.59
C PRO A 96 19.59 6.25 -3.19
N THR A 97 19.23 7.02 -2.16
CA THR A 97 19.22 6.58 -0.77
C THR A 97 17.88 6.87 -0.08
N VAL A 98 17.55 6.12 0.97
CA VAL A 98 16.28 6.27 1.72
C VAL A 98 16.14 7.62 2.44
N ASN A 99 17.23 8.36 2.63
CA ASN A 99 17.24 9.66 3.31
C ASN A 99 16.84 10.81 2.37
N GLU A 100 16.85 10.59 1.07
CA GLU A 100 16.46 11.60 0.10
C GLU A 100 14.94 11.74 0.01
N ARG A 101 14.50 12.96 -0.30
CA ARG A 101 13.08 13.29 -0.46
C ARG A 101 12.68 13.15 -1.93
N HIS A 102 11.50 12.56 -2.16
CA HIS A 102 10.91 12.48 -3.49
C HIS A 102 9.43 12.85 -3.42
N PRO A 103 8.91 13.69 -4.32
CA PRO A 103 7.51 14.13 -4.29
C PRO A 103 6.51 12.97 -4.30
N LEU A 104 6.70 11.98 -5.14
CA LEU A 104 5.83 10.80 -5.21
C LEU A 104 5.78 10.03 -3.90
N ARG A 105 6.92 9.89 -3.21
CA ARG A 105 7.00 9.25 -1.90
C ARG A 105 6.20 10.04 -0.86
N PHE A 106 6.34 11.36 -0.84
CA PHE A 106 5.64 12.24 0.09
C PHE A 106 4.13 12.24 -0.17
N VAL A 107 3.72 12.50 -1.42
CA VAL A 107 2.29 12.52 -1.81
C VAL A 107 1.64 11.15 -1.57
N GLY A 108 2.32 10.07 -1.93
CA GLY A 108 1.83 8.71 -1.69
C GLY A 108 1.67 8.38 -0.20
N ALA A 109 2.59 8.83 0.67
CA ALA A 109 2.47 8.67 2.11
C ALA A 109 1.30 9.48 2.68
N LEU A 110 1.23 10.77 2.34
CA LEU A 110 0.17 11.67 2.80
C LEU A 110 -1.20 11.16 2.36
N GLY A 111 -1.35 10.80 1.09
CA GLY A 111 -2.59 10.23 0.56
C GLY A 111 -2.97 8.90 1.24
N THR A 112 -1.99 8.08 1.63
CA THR A 112 -2.23 6.85 2.40
C THR A 112 -2.86 7.15 3.76
N TYR A 113 -2.39 8.18 4.48
CA TYR A 113 -2.99 8.58 5.75
C TYR A 113 -4.43 9.08 5.59
N PHE A 114 -4.69 9.93 4.57
CA PHE A 114 -6.05 10.37 4.27
C PHE A 114 -6.97 9.17 3.95
N CYS A 115 -6.52 8.22 3.15
CA CYS A 115 -7.29 7.02 2.86
C CYS A 115 -7.55 6.17 4.11
N LEU A 116 -6.59 6.09 5.03
CA LEU A 116 -6.76 5.32 6.27
C LEU A 116 -7.82 5.94 7.18
N PHE A 117 -7.79 7.26 7.36
CA PHE A 117 -8.83 7.98 8.11
C PHE A 117 -10.20 7.89 7.41
N ALA A 118 -10.23 7.99 6.09
CA ALA A 118 -11.47 7.83 5.32
C ALA A 118 -12.06 6.41 5.46
N LEU A 119 -11.20 5.37 5.44
CA LEU A 119 -11.63 3.99 5.68
C LEU A 119 -12.17 3.81 7.10
N GLY A 120 -11.45 4.30 8.11
CA GLY A 120 -11.89 4.24 9.51
C GLY A 120 -13.21 4.97 9.72
N GLY A 121 -13.37 6.17 9.16
CA GLY A 121 -14.62 6.92 9.20
C GLY A 121 -15.79 6.19 8.52
N ALA A 122 -15.54 5.55 7.37
CA ALA A 122 -16.57 4.75 6.69
C ALA A 122 -17.01 3.53 7.50
N LEU A 123 -16.08 2.86 8.18
CA LEU A 123 -16.39 1.75 9.08
C LEU A 123 -17.21 2.21 10.28
N LEU A 124 -16.87 3.35 10.89
CA LEU A 124 -17.65 3.95 11.98
C LEU A 124 -19.06 4.34 11.55
N LEU A 125 -19.19 4.95 10.37
CA LEU A 125 -20.50 5.30 9.81
C LEU A 125 -21.34 4.05 9.51
N HIS A 126 -20.71 2.99 9.00
CA HIS A 126 -21.41 1.73 8.78
C HIS A 126 -21.88 1.13 10.10
N TRP A 127 -21.04 1.09 11.12
CA TRP A 127 -21.40 0.61 12.45
C TRP A 127 -22.58 1.40 13.04
N ALA A 128 -22.53 2.74 12.99
CA ALA A 128 -23.60 3.58 13.53
C ALA A 128 -24.96 3.38 12.83
N ARG A 129 -24.94 3.00 11.54
CA ARG A 129 -26.16 2.73 10.77
C ARG A 129 -26.68 1.31 10.94
N SER A 130 -25.84 0.35 11.25
CA SER A 130 -26.20 -1.06 11.41
C SER A 130 -26.54 -1.45 12.85
N GLY A 131 -26.17 -0.65 13.83
CA GLY A 131 -26.42 -0.88 15.26
C GLY A 131 -27.58 -0.07 15.84
N ALA A 132 -28.29 0.71 15.00
CA ALA A 132 -29.55 1.38 15.33
C ALA A 132 -30.72 0.61 14.68
#